data_61e7cfd57149f37851ebd3dcf9280944
#
_entry.id   61e7cfd57149f37851ebd3dcf9280944
#
_cell.length_a   1.000
_cell.length_b   1.000
_cell.length_c   1.000
_cell.angle_alpha   90.00
_cell.angle_beta   90.00
_cell.angle_gamma   90.00
#
_symmetry.space_group_name_H-M   'P 1'
#
loop_
_entity.id
_entity.type
_entity.pdbx_description
1 polymer ?
#
loop_
_entity_poly.entity_id
_entity_poly.type
_entity_poly.pdbx_seq_one_letter_code
_entity_poly.pdbx_strand_id
1 'polypeptide(L)'
;MSLNGGRYKEAGVDLEKAVKLVDRIKPFVQKTITPGVKSEIGSFGGFFSINCDEIKNPVLVASTDGVGTKLKVAFLAKKYDTVGIDLVAMCVNDIIVHGARPLFFLDYIAMAQIDLDVLEAVISGIAKGCKEASCALIGGETAEMPGFYQPGEFDLAGFAVGVVDEENIIDGSGISFGDVLIGLASNGLHSNGYSLVRRIIFDQLGYTPETFISDCGVTVGEELLKPTRIYVPVVMRLIRKQVPIKGMVHITGGGFLDNIPRVLPQSCQVVISKKSWEVPPIFSFLQEVGHISDEEMFRVFNNGIGFILIASRESAETILEECQVMNVKAYKIGFVDQRRDSESPQVIFVE
;
A
#
# COMPACT_ATOMS: atom_id res chain seq x y z
N MET A 1 35.81 4.96 -28.28
CA MET A 1 35.13 6.21 -28.70
C MET A 1 34.34 6.72 -27.53
N SER A 2 34.72 7.85 -26.91
CA SER A 2 33.92 8.46 -25.86
C SER A 2 32.62 8.94 -26.48
N LEU A 3 31.52 8.39 -26.03
CA LEU A 3 30.18 8.90 -26.30
C LEU A 3 30.07 10.24 -25.56
N ASN A 4 30.65 11.31 -26.09
CA ASN A 4 30.36 12.66 -25.64
C ASN A 4 28.91 12.94 -26.02
N GLY A 5 27.99 12.68 -25.08
CA GLY A 5 26.57 12.95 -25.18
C GLY A 5 26.24 14.45 -25.12
N GLY A 6 27.00 15.30 -25.84
CA GLY A 6 26.97 16.73 -25.68
C GLY A 6 25.58 17.35 -25.73
N ARG A 7 24.87 17.24 -26.86
CA ARG A 7 23.56 17.89 -27.04
C ARG A 7 22.42 17.28 -26.24
N TYR A 8 22.41 15.94 -26.04
CA TYR A 8 21.35 15.26 -25.30
C TYR A 8 21.48 15.52 -23.79
N LYS A 9 22.72 15.57 -23.29
CA LYS A 9 23.04 15.96 -21.92
C LYS A 9 22.73 17.44 -21.67
N GLU A 10 23.02 18.33 -22.63
CA GLU A 10 22.63 19.74 -22.59
C GLU A 10 21.10 19.92 -22.59
N ALA A 11 20.37 19.01 -23.23
CA ALA A 11 18.90 18.96 -23.21
C ALA A 11 18.32 18.39 -21.93
N GLY A 12 19.16 17.94 -20.95
CA GLY A 12 18.73 17.48 -19.64
C GLY A 12 18.63 15.97 -19.47
N VAL A 13 19.12 15.14 -20.43
CA VAL A 13 19.08 13.68 -20.35
C VAL A 13 20.49 13.10 -20.31
N ASP A 14 20.84 12.39 -19.22
CA ASP A 14 22.18 11.84 -18.99
C ASP A 14 22.20 10.29 -19.05
N LEU A 15 22.47 9.74 -20.23
CA LEU A 15 22.55 8.29 -20.45
C LEU A 15 23.61 7.59 -19.61
N GLU A 16 24.72 8.25 -19.24
CA GLU A 16 25.75 7.65 -18.39
C GLU A 16 25.25 7.45 -16.96
N LYS A 17 24.41 8.37 -16.45
CA LYS A 17 23.76 8.20 -15.15
C LYS A 17 22.77 7.05 -15.16
N ALA A 18 22.00 6.90 -16.23
CA ALA A 18 21.07 5.78 -16.36
C ALA A 18 21.76 4.41 -16.29
N VAL A 19 22.91 4.25 -16.98
CA VAL A 19 23.72 3.02 -16.90
C VAL A 19 24.25 2.80 -15.47
N LYS A 20 24.80 3.83 -14.84
CA LYS A 20 25.29 3.75 -13.45
C LYS A 20 24.19 3.40 -12.45
N LEU A 21 22.96 3.88 -12.66
CA LEU A 21 21.82 3.55 -11.82
C LEU A 21 21.58 2.04 -11.82
N VAL A 22 21.51 1.41 -12.99
CA VAL A 22 21.27 -0.03 -13.12
C VAL A 22 22.32 -0.83 -12.31
N ASP A 23 23.58 -0.45 -12.35
CA ASP A 23 24.61 -1.13 -11.57
C ASP A 23 24.45 -0.94 -10.05
N ARG A 24 24.04 0.26 -9.61
CA ARG A 24 23.79 0.56 -8.20
C ARG A 24 22.59 -0.23 -7.62
N ILE A 25 21.53 -0.44 -8.41
CA ILE A 25 20.31 -1.09 -7.93
C ILE A 25 20.34 -2.62 -7.99
N LYS A 26 21.20 -3.24 -8.80
CA LYS A 26 21.36 -4.71 -8.90
C LYS A 26 21.40 -5.43 -7.54
N PRO A 27 22.19 -4.98 -6.53
CA PRO A 27 22.25 -5.64 -5.23
C PRO A 27 20.94 -5.63 -4.46
N PHE A 28 20.09 -4.62 -4.66
CA PHE A 28 18.77 -4.54 -4.02
C PHE A 28 17.80 -5.50 -4.71
N VAL A 29 17.75 -5.47 -6.04
CA VAL A 29 16.90 -6.34 -6.86
C VAL A 29 17.19 -7.81 -6.58
N GLN A 30 18.47 -8.20 -6.51
CA GLN A 30 18.85 -9.58 -6.20
C GLN A 30 18.30 -10.10 -4.87
N LYS A 31 18.07 -9.24 -3.90
CA LYS A 31 17.48 -9.63 -2.60
C LYS A 31 15.99 -9.95 -2.69
N THR A 32 15.34 -9.63 -3.81
CA THR A 32 13.91 -9.88 -4.06
C THR A 32 13.65 -11.12 -4.92
N ILE A 33 14.70 -11.74 -5.47
CA ILE A 33 14.58 -12.86 -6.40
C ILE A 33 13.82 -14.03 -5.73
N THR A 34 12.83 -14.54 -6.45
CA THR A 34 12.06 -15.73 -6.11
C THR A 34 12.29 -16.82 -7.16
N PRO A 35 11.92 -18.09 -6.90
CA PRO A 35 12.18 -19.19 -7.85
C PRO A 35 11.56 -19.00 -9.25
N GLY A 36 10.53 -18.15 -9.36
CA GLY A 36 9.88 -17.84 -10.64
C GLY A 36 10.70 -16.94 -11.57
N VAL A 37 11.65 -16.17 -11.07
CA VAL A 37 12.46 -15.24 -11.87
C VAL A 37 13.39 -15.98 -12.81
N LYS A 38 13.35 -15.63 -14.11
CA LYS A 38 14.14 -16.27 -15.18
C LYS A 38 15.02 -15.29 -15.96
N SER A 39 15.06 -14.01 -15.56
CA SER A 39 15.88 -12.98 -16.19
C SER A 39 16.61 -12.15 -15.15
N GLU A 40 17.70 -11.53 -15.56
CA GLU A 40 18.32 -10.44 -14.83
C GLU A 40 17.67 -9.09 -15.23
N ILE A 41 17.80 -8.05 -14.38
CA ILE A 41 17.38 -6.70 -14.74
C ILE A 41 18.28 -6.10 -15.82
N GLY A 42 17.72 -5.18 -16.63
CA GLY A 42 18.44 -4.51 -17.74
C GLY A 42 18.14 -5.11 -19.09
N SER A 43 17.28 -6.13 -19.20
CA SER A 43 16.71 -6.61 -20.43
C SER A 43 15.45 -5.79 -20.82
N PHE A 44 14.97 -5.92 -22.07
CA PHE A 44 13.72 -5.28 -22.51
C PHE A 44 12.48 -5.70 -21.72
N GLY A 45 12.51 -6.85 -21.05
CA GLY A 45 11.42 -7.35 -20.23
C GLY A 45 11.90 -8.35 -19.19
N GLY A 46 11.20 -8.42 -18.08
CA GLY A 46 11.41 -9.43 -17.04
C GLY A 46 10.67 -10.73 -17.38
N PHE A 47 11.34 -11.88 -17.21
CA PHE A 47 10.74 -13.19 -17.40
C PHE A 47 10.40 -13.81 -16.04
N PHE A 48 9.16 -14.24 -15.90
CA PHE A 48 8.69 -14.92 -14.70
C PHE A 48 7.95 -16.22 -15.05
N SER A 49 8.37 -17.33 -14.46
CA SER A 49 7.72 -18.63 -14.62
C SER A 49 6.74 -18.88 -13.50
N ILE A 50 5.50 -19.16 -13.84
CA ILE A 50 4.48 -19.58 -12.88
C ILE A 50 4.64 -21.11 -12.71
N ASN A 51 4.87 -21.55 -11.47
CA ASN A 51 4.80 -22.98 -11.15
C ASN A 51 3.33 -23.35 -10.93
N CYS A 52 2.77 -24.12 -11.84
CA CYS A 52 1.37 -24.56 -11.82
C CYS A 52 1.15 -25.89 -11.07
N ASP A 53 2.17 -26.48 -10.45
CA ASP A 53 2.02 -27.77 -9.75
C ASP A 53 1.05 -27.69 -8.57
N GLU A 54 0.92 -26.49 -7.96
CA GLU A 54 0.06 -26.21 -6.81
C GLU A 54 -1.23 -25.46 -7.18
N ILE A 55 -1.38 -25.02 -8.44
CA ILE A 55 -2.48 -24.19 -8.93
C ILE A 55 -3.06 -24.83 -10.17
N LYS A 56 -4.29 -25.36 -10.06
CA LYS A 56 -4.93 -26.09 -11.18
C LYS A 56 -5.38 -25.15 -12.29
N ASN A 57 -6.08 -24.08 -11.90
CA ASN A 57 -6.64 -23.08 -12.81
C ASN A 57 -6.11 -21.69 -12.43
N PRO A 58 -4.88 -21.31 -12.87
CA PRO A 58 -4.26 -20.08 -12.45
C PRO A 58 -4.95 -18.85 -13.05
N VAL A 59 -5.42 -17.94 -12.18
CA VAL A 59 -5.94 -16.63 -12.53
C VAL A 59 -4.92 -15.59 -12.09
N LEU A 60 -4.50 -14.71 -13.02
CA LEU A 60 -3.63 -13.60 -12.72
C LEU A 60 -4.44 -12.43 -12.19
N VAL A 61 -3.98 -11.83 -11.11
CA VAL A 61 -4.52 -10.60 -10.52
C VAL A 61 -3.45 -9.52 -10.62
N ALA A 62 -3.81 -8.38 -11.20
CA ALA A 62 -2.89 -7.26 -11.39
C ALA A 62 -3.46 -5.99 -10.73
N SER A 63 -2.57 -5.21 -10.14
CA SER A 63 -2.89 -3.89 -9.57
C SER A 63 -1.80 -2.90 -9.95
N THR A 64 -2.20 -1.64 -10.11
CA THR A 64 -1.30 -0.50 -10.30
C THR A 64 -1.71 0.63 -9.38
N ASP A 65 -0.74 1.26 -8.76
CA ASP A 65 -0.97 2.41 -7.88
C ASP A 65 0.28 3.30 -7.82
N GLY A 66 0.13 4.48 -7.24
CA GLY A 66 1.20 5.43 -6.94
C GLY A 66 1.32 5.69 -5.44
N VAL A 67 2.25 6.59 -5.08
CA VAL A 67 2.40 7.06 -3.70
C VAL A 67 1.57 8.32 -3.45
N GLY A 68 1.28 9.05 -4.50
CA GLY A 68 0.50 10.28 -4.43
C GLY A 68 1.24 11.42 -3.73
N THR A 69 0.48 12.35 -3.14
CA THR A 69 1.04 13.60 -2.60
C THR A 69 1.83 13.44 -1.29
N LYS A 70 1.95 12.23 -0.75
CA LYS A 70 2.94 11.88 0.28
C LYS A 70 4.37 12.17 -0.19
N LEU A 71 4.64 12.04 -1.50
CA LEU A 71 5.93 12.40 -2.10
C LEU A 71 6.35 13.83 -1.78
N LYS A 72 5.41 14.78 -1.71
CA LYS A 72 5.72 16.17 -1.33
C LYS A 72 6.28 16.28 0.09
N VAL A 73 5.87 15.41 1.00
CA VAL A 73 6.44 15.32 2.35
C VAL A 73 7.87 14.76 2.28
N ALA A 74 8.08 13.72 1.45
CA ALA A 74 9.41 13.15 1.25
C ALA A 74 10.39 14.18 0.67
N PHE A 75 9.95 15.04 -0.26
CA PHE A 75 10.77 16.12 -0.82
C PHE A 75 11.13 17.17 0.25
N LEU A 76 10.17 17.59 1.07
CA LEU A 76 10.40 18.55 2.16
C LEU A 76 11.36 17.98 3.21
N ALA A 77 11.19 16.73 3.61
CA ALA A 77 12.00 16.05 4.61
C ALA A 77 13.34 15.51 4.04
N LYS A 78 13.54 15.53 2.73
CA LYS A 78 14.68 14.92 2.02
C LYS A 78 14.90 13.46 2.42
N LYS A 79 13.81 12.70 2.60
CA LYS A 79 13.82 11.31 3.01
C LYS A 79 13.02 10.48 2.02
N TYR A 80 13.68 9.56 1.32
CA TYR A 80 13.14 8.87 0.15
C TYR A 80 13.05 7.34 0.29
N ASP A 81 13.65 6.77 1.33
CA ASP A 81 13.79 5.33 1.54
C ASP A 81 12.47 4.62 1.95
N THR A 82 11.46 5.38 2.37
CA THR A 82 10.17 4.83 2.80
C THR A 82 9.12 4.81 1.70
N VAL A 83 9.16 5.79 0.77
CA VAL A 83 8.11 5.91 -0.28
C VAL A 83 8.13 4.76 -1.28
N GLY A 84 9.27 4.09 -1.47
CA GLY A 84 9.34 2.85 -2.25
C GLY A 84 8.58 1.70 -1.59
N ILE A 85 8.58 1.63 -0.24
CA ILE A 85 7.78 0.65 0.51
C ILE A 85 6.28 0.97 0.34
N ASP A 86 5.91 2.26 0.42
CA ASP A 86 4.53 2.69 0.17
C ASP A 86 4.04 2.23 -1.20
N LEU A 87 4.85 2.45 -2.25
CA LEU A 87 4.50 2.06 -3.61
C LEU A 87 4.18 0.58 -3.73
N VAL A 88 5.03 -0.28 -3.18
CA VAL A 88 4.82 -1.73 -3.20
C VAL A 88 3.59 -2.10 -2.38
N ALA A 89 3.45 -1.55 -1.18
CA ALA A 89 2.34 -1.84 -0.27
C ALA A 89 0.98 -1.54 -0.91
N MET A 90 0.85 -0.38 -1.57
CA MET A 90 -0.40 0.01 -2.24
C MET A 90 -0.80 -1.03 -3.30
N CYS A 91 0.13 -1.47 -4.13
CA CYS A 91 -0.15 -2.44 -5.18
C CYS A 91 -0.40 -3.86 -4.64
N VAL A 92 0.46 -4.37 -3.74
CA VAL A 92 0.36 -5.77 -3.30
C VAL A 92 -0.79 -6.00 -2.33
N ASN A 93 -1.16 -5.00 -1.54
CA ASN A 93 -2.33 -5.11 -0.66
C ASN A 93 -3.63 -5.20 -1.46
N ASP A 94 -3.72 -4.55 -2.63
CA ASP A 94 -4.88 -4.68 -3.53
C ASP A 94 -4.95 -6.06 -4.21
N ILE A 95 -3.81 -6.70 -4.44
CA ILE A 95 -3.78 -8.06 -4.98
C ILE A 95 -4.30 -9.08 -3.97
N ILE A 96 -3.83 -8.98 -2.73
CA ILE A 96 -4.17 -10.00 -1.71
C ILE A 96 -5.62 -9.95 -1.25
N VAL A 97 -6.39 -8.86 -1.50
CA VAL A 97 -7.82 -8.83 -1.17
C VAL A 97 -8.62 -9.89 -1.92
N HIS A 98 -8.08 -10.40 -3.04
CA HIS A 98 -8.66 -11.47 -3.83
C HIS A 98 -8.08 -12.85 -3.50
N GLY A 99 -7.24 -12.98 -2.45
CA GLY A 99 -6.55 -14.21 -2.10
C GLY A 99 -5.34 -14.52 -2.98
N ALA A 100 -4.98 -13.64 -3.91
CA ALA A 100 -3.88 -13.85 -4.83
C ALA A 100 -2.52 -13.64 -4.15
N ARG A 101 -1.58 -14.57 -4.42
CA ARG A 101 -0.20 -14.46 -3.97
C ARG A 101 0.58 -13.55 -4.92
N PRO A 102 1.23 -12.47 -4.45
CA PRO A 102 2.09 -11.65 -5.29
C PRO A 102 3.24 -12.48 -5.92
N LEU A 103 3.53 -12.20 -7.17
CA LEU A 103 4.58 -12.87 -7.95
C LEU A 103 5.73 -11.94 -8.25
N PHE A 104 5.43 -10.83 -8.95
CA PHE A 104 6.45 -9.87 -9.35
C PHE A 104 5.90 -8.44 -9.38
N PHE A 105 6.84 -7.51 -9.35
CA PHE A 105 6.62 -6.08 -9.32
C PHE A 105 7.45 -5.38 -10.42
N LEU A 106 6.89 -4.32 -10.99
CA LEU A 106 7.54 -3.38 -11.87
C LEU A 106 7.30 -1.97 -11.34
N ASP A 107 8.29 -1.09 -11.50
CA ASP A 107 8.17 0.32 -11.14
C ASP A 107 8.35 1.24 -12.35
N TYR A 108 7.73 2.41 -12.29
CA TYR A 108 8.00 3.53 -13.17
C TYR A 108 8.34 4.75 -12.32
N ILE A 109 9.51 5.34 -12.57
CA ILE A 109 9.99 6.53 -11.89
C ILE A 109 10.21 7.62 -12.91
N ALA A 110 9.46 8.72 -12.83
CA ALA A 110 9.61 9.88 -13.69
C ALA A 110 10.10 11.08 -12.87
N MET A 111 11.19 11.73 -13.30
CA MET A 111 11.79 12.85 -12.58
C MET A 111 12.34 13.91 -13.52
N ALA A 112 12.60 15.11 -12.99
CA ALA A 112 13.16 16.20 -13.79
C ALA A 112 14.55 15.85 -14.35
N GLN A 113 15.43 15.35 -13.49
CA GLN A 113 16.81 14.91 -13.81
C GLN A 113 17.20 13.77 -12.88
N ILE A 114 17.96 12.80 -13.37
CA ILE A 114 18.47 11.67 -12.58
C ILE A 114 19.36 12.17 -11.44
N ASP A 115 18.91 11.90 -10.21
CA ASP A 115 19.69 11.95 -8.99
C ASP A 115 19.91 10.51 -8.51
N LEU A 116 21.14 10.04 -8.60
CA LEU A 116 21.47 8.64 -8.31
C LEU A 116 21.23 8.26 -6.86
N ASP A 117 21.45 9.17 -5.92
CA ASP A 117 21.35 8.89 -4.49
C ASP A 117 19.87 8.85 -4.08
N VAL A 118 19.04 9.73 -4.64
CA VAL A 118 17.58 9.73 -4.46
C VAL A 118 16.97 8.44 -5.03
N LEU A 119 17.32 8.09 -6.27
CA LEU A 119 16.82 6.89 -6.93
C LEU A 119 17.25 5.60 -6.22
N GLU A 120 18.50 5.53 -5.75
CA GLU A 120 18.99 4.40 -4.97
C GLU A 120 18.19 4.23 -3.68
N ALA A 121 17.90 5.33 -2.97
CA ALA A 121 17.08 5.30 -1.76
C ALA A 121 15.63 4.81 -2.05
N VAL A 122 14.99 5.33 -3.11
CA VAL A 122 13.65 4.93 -3.52
C VAL A 122 13.61 3.45 -3.89
N ILE A 123 14.52 2.99 -4.76
CA ILE A 123 14.55 1.59 -5.23
C ILE A 123 14.95 0.64 -4.10
N SER A 124 15.80 1.07 -3.15
CA SER A 124 16.04 0.32 -1.92
C SER A 124 14.76 0.11 -1.12
N GLY A 125 13.90 1.14 -1.03
CA GLY A 125 12.57 1.04 -0.42
C GLY A 125 11.65 0.07 -1.16
N ILE A 126 11.61 0.15 -2.50
CA ILE A 126 10.85 -0.79 -3.35
C ILE A 126 11.32 -2.23 -3.10
N ALA A 127 12.62 -2.47 -3.12
CA ALA A 127 13.17 -3.80 -2.86
C ALA A 127 12.86 -4.32 -1.46
N LYS A 128 12.86 -3.45 -0.43
CA LYS A 128 12.41 -3.84 0.93
C LYS A 128 10.94 -4.26 0.94
N GLY A 129 10.07 -3.47 0.31
CA GLY A 129 8.65 -3.79 0.20
C GLY A 129 8.41 -5.09 -0.57
N CYS A 130 9.08 -5.29 -1.70
CA CYS A 130 9.01 -6.51 -2.49
C CYS A 130 9.47 -7.75 -1.71
N LYS A 131 10.56 -7.63 -0.95
CA LYS A 131 11.05 -8.70 -0.09
C LYS A 131 10.03 -9.05 1.00
N GLU A 132 9.43 -8.07 1.66
CA GLU A 132 8.40 -8.27 2.68
C GLU A 132 7.16 -8.94 2.09
N ALA A 133 6.76 -8.54 0.88
CA ALA A 133 5.65 -9.11 0.14
C ALA A 133 5.97 -10.48 -0.50
N SER A 134 7.21 -10.98 -0.40
CA SER A 134 7.67 -12.16 -1.15
C SER A 134 7.40 -12.05 -2.66
N CYS A 135 7.58 -10.86 -3.20
CA CYS A 135 7.32 -10.44 -4.57
C CYS A 135 8.64 -10.06 -5.24
N ALA A 136 8.92 -10.52 -6.44
CA ALA A 136 10.18 -10.22 -7.10
C ALA A 136 10.14 -8.90 -7.86
N LEU A 137 11.08 -8.00 -7.63
CA LEU A 137 11.30 -6.84 -8.50
C LEU A 137 12.05 -7.32 -9.75
N ILE A 138 11.36 -7.37 -10.90
CA ILE A 138 11.92 -7.97 -12.13
C ILE A 138 12.25 -6.97 -13.23
N GLY A 139 11.93 -5.70 -13.02
CA GLY A 139 12.18 -4.63 -13.99
C GLY A 139 11.53 -3.34 -13.55
N GLY A 140 11.66 -2.34 -14.38
CA GLY A 140 11.09 -1.01 -14.19
C GLY A 140 11.58 -0.05 -15.26
N GLU A 141 11.19 1.21 -15.17
CA GLU A 141 11.60 2.29 -16.07
C GLU A 141 11.94 3.53 -15.25
N THR A 142 13.02 4.21 -15.64
CA THR A 142 13.36 5.53 -15.09
C THR A 142 13.46 6.54 -16.21
N ALA A 143 12.56 7.54 -16.20
CA ALA A 143 12.45 8.57 -17.24
C ALA A 143 12.94 9.92 -16.72
N GLU A 144 13.93 10.51 -17.42
CA GLU A 144 14.23 11.94 -17.29
C GLU A 144 13.28 12.76 -18.14
N MET A 145 12.54 13.67 -17.51
CA MET A 145 11.51 14.51 -18.13
C MET A 145 11.76 15.99 -17.82
N PRO A 146 12.79 16.61 -18.41
CA PRO A 146 13.12 18.01 -18.17
C PRO A 146 11.94 18.93 -18.51
N GLY A 147 11.60 19.83 -17.58
CA GLY A 147 10.51 20.78 -17.76
C GLY A 147 9.10 20.22 -17.43
N PHE A 148 8.96 18.93 -17.15
CA PHE A 148 7.71 18.33 -16.71
C PHE A 148 7.58 18.32 -15.18
N TYR A 149 8.64 17.93 -14.49
CA TYR A 149 8.76 18.01 -13.02
C TYR A 149 9.65 19.17 -12.60
N GLN A 150 9.43 19.70 -11.39
CA GLN A 150 10.33 20.66 -10.79
C GLN A 150 11.65 19.98 -10.42
N PRO A 151 12.79 20.70 -10.40
CA PRO A 151 14.05 20.16 -9.94
C PRO A 151 13.93 19.52 -8.55
N GLY A 152 14.36 18.25 -8.40
CA GLY A 152 14.27 17.49 -7.16
C GLY A 152 12.91 16.79 -6.93
N GLU A 153 11.92 16.98 -7.81
CA GLU A 153 10.65 16.28 -7.76
C GLU A 153 10.61 15.09 -8.72
N PHE A 154 9.85 14.07 -8.33
CA PHE A 154 9.62 12.86 -9.10
C PHE A 154 8.22 12.31 -8.83
N ASP A 155 7.77 11.42 -9.70
CA ASP A 155 6.57 10.61 -9.47
C ASP A 155 6.91 9.13 -9.54
N LEU A 156 6.10 8.32 -8.86
CA LEU A 156 6.25 6.87 -8.75
C LEU A 156 4.95 6.18 -9.13
N ALA A 157 5.05 5.19 -10.01
CA ALA A 157 3.97 4.25 -10.27
C ALA A 157 4.49 2.82 -10.13
N GLY A 158 3.70 1.96 -9.49
CA GLY A 158 3.98 0.55 -9.32
C GLY A 158 2.97 -0.30 -10.08
N PHE A 159 3.43 -1.48 -10.51
CA PHE A 159 2.60 -2.49 -11.13
C PHE A 159 2.96 -3.85 -10.54
N ALA A 160 1.98 -4.48 -9.90
CA ALA A 160 2.16 -5.79 -9.29
C ALA A 160 1.27 -6.83 -9.97
N VAL A 161 1.77 -8.06 -10.07
CA VAL A 161 1.02 -9.21 -10.57
C VAL A 161 1.09 -10.32 -9.53
N GLY A 162 -0.07 -10.89 -9.23
CA GLY A 162 -0.23 -12.06 -8.37
C GLY A 162 -0.97 -13.18 -9.09
N VAL A 163 -1.07 -14.32 -8.42
CA VAL A 163 -1.79 -15.50 -8.91
C VAL A 163 -2.64 -16.11 -7.82
N VAL A 164 -3.82 -16.57 -8.20
CA VAL A 164 -4.74 -17.33 -7.35
C VAL A 164 -5.32 -18.49 -8.17
N ASP A 165 -5.68 -19.61 -7.53
CA ASP A 165 -6.49 -20.64 -8.18
C ASP A 165 -7.93 -20.12 -8.32
N GLU A 166 -8.57 -20.32 -9.46
CA GLU A 166 -9.92 -19.84 -9.76
C GLU A 166 -10.93 -20.24 -8.67
N GLU A 167 -10.81 -21.45 -8.11
CA GLU A 167 -11.68 -21.94 -7.04
C GLU A 167 -11.43 -21.26 -5.68
N ASN A 168 -10.31 -20.57 -5.51
CA ASN A 168 -9.88 -19.92 -4.27
C ASN A 168 -9.97 -18.40 -4.31
N ILE A 169 -10.59 -17.84 -5.35
CA ILE A 169 -10.81 -16.39 -5.45
C ILE A 169 -11.72 -15.92 -4.31
N ILE A 170 -11.26 -14.92 -3.56
CA ILE A 170 -12.03 -14.26 -2.51
C ILE A 170 -12.66 -13.01 -3.12
N ASP A 171 -13.97 -13.04 -3.32
CA ASP A 171 -14.76 -11.99 -4.00
C ASP A 171 -15.86 -11.37 -3.13
N GLY A 172 -16.02 -11.84 -1.90
CA GLY A 172 -17.08 -11.37 -0.99
C GLY A 172 -18.44 -12.06 -1.16
N SER A 173 -18.63 -12.90 -2.18
CA SER A 173 -19.93 -13.57 -2.43
C SER A 173 -20.37 -14.49 -1.30
N GLY A 174 -19.43 -15.03 -0.52
CA GLY A 174 -19.69 -15.86 0.65
C GLY A 174 -20.04 -15.10 1.94
N ILE A 175 -20.00 -13.75 1.92
CA ILE A 175 -20.32 -12.93 3.09
C ILE A 175 -21.79 -13.06 3.44
N SER A 176 -22.07 -13.27 4.72
CA SER A 176 -23.43 -13.51 5.24
C SER A 176 -23.67 -12.81 6.57
N PHE A 177 -24.95 -12.70 6.95
CA PHE A 177 -25.33 -12.07 8.21
C PHE A 177 -24.72 -12.78 9.41
N GLY A 178 -24.19 -12.01 10.34
CA GLY A 178 -23.50 -12.48 11.54
C GLY A 178 -22.02 -12.73 11.36
N ASP A 179 -21.46 -12.60 10.15
CA ASP A 179 -20.01 -12.59 9.94
C ASP A 179 -19.36 -11.41 10.67
N VAL A 180 -18.11 -11.59 11.06
CA VAL A 180 -17.36 -10.64 11.88
C VAL A 180 -16.34 -9.91 11.01
N LEU A 181 -16.20 -8.60 11.25
CA LEU A 181 -15.16 -7.78 10.67
C LEU A 181 -13.95 -7.74 11.62
N ILE A 182 -12.79 -8.19 11.14
CA ILE A 182 -11.52 -8.10 11.84
C ILE A 182 -10.68 -7.03 11.16
N GLY A 183 -10.45 -5.93 11.88
CA GLY A 183 -9.58 -4.84 11.42
C GLY A 183 -8.13 -5.08 11.81
N LEU A 184 -7.22 -5.01 10.84
CA LEU A 184 -5.78 -5.05 11.08
C LEU A 184 -5.23 -3.63 11.19
N ALA A 185 -4.44 -3.39 12.24
CA ALA A 185 -3.89 -2.06 12.52
C ALA A 185 -3.03 -1.54 11.37
N SER A 186 -3.18 -0.24 11.09
CA SER A 186 -2.29 0.51 10.20
C SER A 186 -1.01 0.95 10.93
N ASN A 187 -0.02 1.41 10.16
CA ASN A 187 1.17 2.06 10.71
C ASN A 187 1.00 3.59 10.91
N GLY A 188 -0.19 4.12 10.66
CA GLY A 188 -0.53 5.53 10.60
C GLY A 188 -1.35 5.84 9.36
N LEU A 189 -1.13 6.98 8.73
CA LEU A 189 -1.91 7.47 7.58
C LEU A 189 -1.82 6.58 6.33
N HIS A 190 -0.78 5.77 6.22
CA HIS A 190 -0.40 5.05 4.99
C HIS A 190 -0.08 6.03 3.86
N SER A 191 -0.74 5.93 2.70
CA SER A 191 -0.48 6.81 1.54
C SER A 191 -1.72 7.61 1.12
N ASN A 192 -2.75 7.71 1.96
CA ASN A 192 -4.02 8.36 1.61
C ASN A 192 -4.27 9.62 2.44
N GLY A 193 -5.04 10.56 1.88
CA GLY A 193 -5.43 11.80 2.56
C GLY A 193 -4.33 12.88 2.63
N TYR A 194 -3.18 12.67 1.99
CA TYR A 194 -2.01 13.57 2.12
C TYR A 194 -2.23 14.98 1.58
N SER A 195 -3.12 15.20 0.64
CA SER A 195 -3.46 16.55 0.19
C SER A 195 -4.08 17.38 1.33
N LEU A 196 -4.99 16.76 2.10
CA LEU A 196 -5.61 17.39 3.28
C LEU A 196 -4.59 17.54 4.42
N VAL A 197 -3.83 16.49 4.72
CA VAL A 197 -2.78 16.51 5.76
C VAL A 197 -1.77 17.63 5.51
N ARG A 198 -1.27 17.77 4.28
CA ARG A 198 -0.30 18.81 3.92
C ARG A 198 -0.88 20.20 4.07
N ARG A 199 -2.12 20.42 3.64
CA ARG A 199 -2.83 21.69 3.83
C ARG A 199 -2.94 22.04 5.31
N ILE A 200 -3.29 21.10 6.18
CA ILE A 200 -3.42 21.34 7.63
C ILE A 200 -2.04 21.60 8.25
N ILE A 201 -1.10 20.67 8.07
CA ILE A 201 0.17 20.68 8.77
C ILE A 201 1.10 21.81 8.28
N PHE A 202 1.28 21.95 6.97
CA PHE A 202 2.25 22.88 6.41
C PHE A 202 1.64 24.26 6.11
N ASP A 203 0.44 24.30 5.50
CA ASP A 203 -0.12 25.57 5.04
C ASP A 203 -0.86 26.30 6.17
N GLN A 204 -1.63 25.59 7.03
CA GLN A 204 -2.42 26.22 8.11
C GLN A 204 -1.62 26.38 9.41
N LEU A 205 -0.94 25.30 9.87
CA LEU A 205 -0.16 25.34 11.11
C LEU A 205 1.25 25.91 10.92
N GLY A 206 1.75 25.99 9.68
CA GLY A 206 3.12 26.44 9.37
C GLY A 206 4.22 25.52 9.91
N TYR A 207 3.90 24.26 10.16
CA TYR A 207 4.87 23.30 10.65
C TYR A 207 5.89 22.93 9.57
N THR A 208 7.06 22.45 10.00
CA THR A 208 8.08 21.87 9.12
C THR A 208 8.23 20.37 9.41
N PRO A 209 8.93 19.58 8.57
CA PRO A 209 9.19 18.17 8.86
C PRO A 209 9.89 17.93 10.21
N GLU A 210 10.66 18.89 10.71
CA GLU A 210 11.38 18.84 11.99
C GLU A 210 10.52 19.20 13.20
N THR A 211 9.33 19.78 12.99
CA THR A 211 8.43 20.15 14.07
C THR A 211 7.98 18.94 14.85
N PHE A 212 8.12 18.97 16.18
CA PHE A 212 7.73 17.86 17.07
C PHE A 212 6.22 17.92 17.37
N ILE A 213 5.51 16.81 17.17
CA ILE A 213 4.10 16.64 17.52
C ILE A 213 4.02 15.94 18.86
N SER A 214 3.64 16.68 19.92
CA SER A 214 3.59 16.17 21.30
C SER A 214 2.73 14.91 21.43
N ASP A 215 1.56 14.90 20.79
CA ASP A 215 0.58 13.81 20.85
C ASP A 215 1.09 12.53 20.22
N CYS A 216 1.94 12.66 19.18
CA CYS A 216 2.55 11.54 18.48
C CYS A 216 3.90 11.12 19.06
N GLY A 217 4.56 11.98 19.85
CA GLY A 217 5.88 11.73 20.44
C GLY A 217 7.03 11.68 19.43
N VAL A 218 6.82 12.17 18.20
CA VAL A 218 7.79 12.17 17.09
C VAL A 218 7.65 13.45 16.27
N THR A 219 8.58 13.69 15.33
CA THR A 219 8.48 14.83 14.41
C THR A 219 7.44 14.59 13.32
N VAL A 220 6.98 15.69 12.69
CA VAL A 220 6.07 15.66 11.54
C VAL A 220 6.60 14.74 10.44
N GLY A 221 7.88 14.89 10.09
CA GLY A 221 8.51 14.07 9.05
C GLY A 221 8.53 12.57 9.39
N GLU A 222 8.85 12.24 10.66
CA GLU A 222 8.84 10.84 11.12
C GLU A 222 7.44 10.25 11.09
N GLU A 223 6.41 11.00 11.55
CA GLU A 223 5.04 10.52 11.54
C GLU A 223 4.50 10.34 10.13
N LEU A 224 4.62 11.39 9.30
CA LEU A 224 4.03 11.39 7.96
C LEU A 224 4.76 10.49 6.95
N LEU A 225 6.02 10.11 7.21
CA LEU A 225 6.78 9.20 6.36
C LEU A 225 6.82 7.75 6.90
N LYS A 226 6.00 7.42 7.92
CA LYS A 226 5.79 6.01 8.27
C LYS A 226 5.27 5.25 7.05
N PRO A 227 5.92 4.13 6.67
CA PRO A 227 5.51 3.41 5.47
C PRO A 227 4.16 2.72 5.66
N THR A 228 3.43 2.60 4.58
CA THR A 228 2.22 1.77 4.48
C THR A 228 2.55 0.34 4.87
N ARG A 229 1.72 -0.26 5.72
CA ARG A 229 1.90 -1.65 6.14
C ARG A 229 1.62 -2.60 4.99
N ILE A 230 2.50 -3.57 4.80
CA ILE A 230 2.32 -4.69 3.87
C ILE A 230 1.62 -5.82 4.63
N TYR A 231 0.39 -6.16 4.25
CA TYR A 231 -0.41 -7.20 4.90
C TYR A 231 -0.21 -8.59 4.30
N VAL A 232 0.58 -8.69 3.23
CA VAL A 232 0.86 -9.97 2.52
C VAL A 232 1.31 -11.09 3.45
N PRO A 233 2.27 -10.90 4.39
CA PRO A 233 2.74 -11.98 5.24
C PRO A 233 1.63 -12.61 6.08
N VAL A 234 0.78 -11.80 6.71
CA VAL A 234 -0.29 -12.30 7.58
C VAL A 234 -1.42 -12.92 6.78
N VAL A 235 -1.84 -12.30 5.67
CA VAL A 235 -2.92 -12.83 4.82
C VAL A 235 -2.50 -14.15 4.17
N MET A 236 -1.29 -14.23 3.59
CA MET A 236 -0.81 -15.46 2.98
C MET A 236 -0.59 -16.58 4.02
N ARG A 237 -0.30 -16.24 5.27
CA ARG A 237 -0.26 -17.23 6.37
C ARG A 237 -1.64 -17.81 6.65
N LEU A 238 -2.67 -16.96 6.74
CA LEU A 238 -4.06 -17.39 6.94
C LEU A 238 -4.54 -18.29 5.80
N ILE A 239 -4.27 -17.90 4.56
CA ILE A 239 -4.63 -18.69 3.37
C ILE A 239 -3.92 -20.05 3.39
N ARG A 240 -2.62 -20.10 3.66
CA ARG A 240 -1.88 -21.39 3.76
C ARG A 240 -2.40 -22.30 4.89
N LYS A 241 -2.93 -21.72 5.95
CA LYS A 241 -3.60 -22.47 7.02
C LYS A 241 -5.05 -22.81 6.70
N GLN A 242 -5.51 -22.46 5.50
CA GLN A 242 -6.89 -22.70 5.06
C GLN A 242 -7.94 -22.13 6.00
N VAL A 243 -7.63 -20.97 6.64
CA VAL A 243 -8.61 -20.26 7.47
C VAL A 243 -9.67 -19.67 6.54
N PRO A 244 -10.96 -20.00 6.74
CA PRO A 244 -12.02 -19.51 5.87
C PRO A 244 -12.18 -17.99 6.00
N ILE A 245 -11.81 -17.25 4.95
CA ILE A 245 -11.98 -15.81 4.80
C ILE A 245 -12.99 -15.60 3.66
N LYS A 246 -14.05 -14.83 3.90
CA LYS A 246 -15.11 -14.61 2.93
C LYS A 246 -14.96 -13.33 2.13
N GLY A 247 -14.26 -12.34 2.69
CA GLY A 247 -13.98 -11.07 2.02
C GLY A 247 -12.81 -10.35 2.68
N MET A 248 -12.15 -9.49 1.93
CA MET A 248 -11.05 -8.65 2.41
C MET A 248 -11.17 -7.26 1.84
N VAL A 249 -10.73 -6.25 2.59
CA VAL A 249 -10.76 -4.85 2.18
C VAL A 249 -9.44 -4.17 2.52
N HIS A 250 -8.80 -3.57 1.55
CA HIS A 250 -7.70 -2.63 1.75
C HIS A 250 -8.29 -1.23 1.93
N ILE A 251 -8.01 -0.58 3.07
CA ILE A 251 -8.54 0.76 3.36
C ILE A 251 -7.61 1.80 2.76
N THR A 252 -8.02 2.36 1.64
CA THR A 252 -7.30 3.38 0.85
C THR A 252 -8.13 4.67 0.72
N GLY A 253 -7.96 5.44 -0.34
CA GLY A 253 -8.80 6.60 -0.64
C GLY A 253 -10.28 6.22 -0.69
N GLY A 254 -11.13 7.04 -0.08
CA GLY A 254 -12.54 6.72 0.18
C GLY A 254 -12.80 6.06 1.55
N GLY A 255 -11.72 5.67 2.28
CA GLY A 255 -11.80 5.16 3.66
C GLY A 255 -12.69 3.93 3.81
N PHE A 256 -13.38 3.84 4.92
CA PHE A 256 -14.31 2.74 5.19
C PHE A 256 -15.55 2.79 4.31
N LEU A 257 -16.04 4.02 4.05
CA LEU A 257 -17.34 4.24 3.40
C LEU A 257 -17.36 3.78 1.94
N ASP A 258 -16.26 3.96 1.21
CA ASP A 258 -16.19 3.66 -0.21
C ASP A 258 -15.47 2.32 -0.52
N ASN A 259 -14.65 1.79 0.42
CA ASN A 259 -13.92 0.54 0.17
C ASN A 259 -14.68 -0.70 0.64
N ILE A 260 -15.34 -0.67 1.80
CA ILE A 260 -16.08 -1.83 2.31
C ILE A 260 -17.22 -2.26 1.35
N PRO A 261 -18.01 -1.35 0.76
CA PRO A 261 -19.08 -1.75 -0.16
C PRO A 261 -18.61 -2.53 -1.40
N ARG A 262 -17.33 -2.42 -1.79
CA ARG A 262 -16.80 -3.11 -2.98
C ARG A 262 -16.85 -4.64 -2.89
N VAL A 263 -16.86 -5.17 -1.67
CA VAL A 263 -16.87 -6.61 -1.43
C VAL A 263 -18.17 -7.11 -0.80
N LEU A 264 -19.05 -6.20 -0.36
CA LEU A 264 -20.28 -6.60 0.30
C LEU A 264 -21.37 -6.97 -0.71
N PRO A 265 -22.11 -8.08 -0.49
CA PRO A 265 -23.36 -8.32 -1.19
C PRO A 265 -24.35 -7.17 -0.99
N GLN A 266 -25.19 -6.90 -1.98
CA GLN A 266 -26.16 -5.80 -1.94
C GLN A 266 -27.16 -5.89 -0.78
N SER A 267 -27.45 -7.11 -0.31
CA SER A 267 -28.32 -7.38 0.84
C SER A 267 -27.66 -7.14 2.20
N CYS A 268 -26.35 -6.90 2.22
CA CYS A 268 -25.56 -6.76 3.43
C CYS A 268 -25.22 -5.31 3.73
N GLN A 269 -25.15 -5.00 5.01
CA GLN A 269 -24.51 -3.81 5.58
C GLN A 269 -23.54 -4.25 6.68
N VAL A 270 -22.62 -3.38 7.07
CA VAL A 270 -21.75 -3.61 8.22
C VAL A 270 -22.05 -2.60 9.32
N VAL A 271 -22.01 -3.08 10.57
CA VAL A 271 -22.11 -2.25 11.77
C VAL A 271 -20.76 -2.26 12.46
N ILE A 272 -20.12 -1.09 12.54
CA ILE A 272 -18.75 -0.92 13.04
C ILE A 272 -18.79 -0.08 14.31
N SER A 273 -18.18 -0.58 15.41
CA SER A 273 -18.02 0.17 16.65
C SER A 273 -16.74 0.98 16.61
N LYS A 274 -16.86 2.31 16.71
CA LYS A 274 -15.72 3.24 16.71
C LYS A 274 -14.77 3.04 17.91
N LYS A 275 -15.25 2.45 19.00
CA LYS A 275 -14.49 2.21 20.24
C LYS A 275 -13.80 0.86 20.29
N SER A 276 -13.93 0.04 19.24
CA SER A 276 -13.41 -1.33 19.25
C SER A 276 -11.92 -1.46 18.96
N TRP A 277 -11.23 -0.39 18.59
CA TRP A 277 -9.78 -0.38 18.39
C TRP A 277 -9.12 0.90 18.92
N GLU A 278 -7.81 0.84 19.07
CA GLU A 278 -6.99 1.97 19.47
C GLU A 278 -6.66 2.83 18.23
N VAL A 279 -7.18 4.04 18.18
CA VAL A 279 -6.91 4.99 17.10
C VAL A 279 -5.54 5.66 17.35
N PRO A 280 -4.60 5.61 16.40
CA PRO A 280 -3.31 6.29 16.53
C PRO A 280 -3.46 7.81 16.72
N PRO A 281 -2.62 8.44 17.56
CA PRO A 281 -2.78 9.86 17.95
C PRO A 281 -2.82 10.83 16.78
N ILE A 282 -2.14 10.53 15.68
CA ILE A 282 -2.13 11.41 14.49
C ILE A 282 -3.53 11.69 13.94
N PHE A 283 -4.46 10.72 14.02
CA PHE A 283 -5.82 10.92 13.51
C PHE A 283 -6.61 11.88 14.39
N SER A 284 -6.55 11.74 15.72
CA SER A 284 -7.19 12.66 16.66
C SER A 284 -6.59 14.06 16.55
N PHE A 285 -5.26 14.16 16.42
CA PHE A 285 -4.57 15.42 16.20
C PHE A 285 -5.07 16.11 14.93
N LEU A 286 -5.09 15.42 13.79
CA LEU A 286 -5.56 16.00 12.52
C LEU A 286 -7.03 16.40 12.56
N GLN A 287 -7.87 15.59 13.22
CA GLN A 287 -9.29 15.89 13.38
C GLN A 287 -9.51 17.18 14.16
N GLU A 288 -8.79 17.35 15.28
CA GLU A 288 -8.89 18.54 16.15
C GLU A 288 -8.40 19.79 15.44
N VAL A 289 -7.14 19.79 14.97
CA VAL A 289 -6.53 20.99 14.38
C VAL A 289 -7.10 21.34 13.00
N GLY A 290 -7.56 20.33 12.26
CA GLY A 290 -8.19 20.50 10.94
C GLY A 290 -9.69 20.75 11.00
N HIS A 291 -10.32 20.65 12.19
CA HIS A 291 -11.77 20.72 12.37
C HIS A 291 -12.54 19.78 11.44
N ILE A 292 -12.02 18.55 11.28
CA ILE A 292 -12.56 17.55 10.35
C ILE A 292 -13.72 16.82 11.03
N SER A 293 -14.85 16.71 10.32
CA SER A 293 -15.99 15.94 10.83
C SER A 293 -15.69 14.43 10.93
N ASP A 294 -16.37 13.72 11.82
CA ASP A 294 -16.24 12.25 11.93
C ASP A 294 -16.48 11.56 10.59
N GLU A 295 -17.50 11.96 9.85
CA GLU A 295 -17.81 11.38 8.55
C GLU A 295 -16.65 11.55 7.56
N GLU A 296 -16.06 12.75 7.50
CA GLU A 296 -14.91 13.02 6.63
C GLU A 296 -13.67 12.25 7.08
N MET A 297 -13.43 12.10 8.40
CA MET A 297 -12.35 11.27 8.92
C MET A 297 -12.45 9.83 8.41
N PHE A 298 -13.64 9.21 8.45
CA PHE A 298 -13.84 7.84 7.99
C PHE A 298 -13.95 7.70 6.46
N ARG A 299 -14.09 8.80 5.73
CA ARG A 299 -14.07 8.82 4.26
C ARG A 299 -12.66 9.06 3.70
N VAL A 300 -11.84 9.85 4.39
CA VAL A 300 -10.50 10.24 3.90
C VAL A 300 -9.41 9.32 4.44
N PHE A 301 -9.53 8.88 5.71
CA PHE A 301 -8.47 8.20 6.44
C PHE A 301 -8.85 6.77 6.85
N ASN A 302 -7.81 5.98 7.13
CA ASN A 302 -7.96 4.62 7.66
C ASN A 302 -8.23 4.57 9.19
N ASN A 303 -8.12 5.68 9.89
CA ASN A 303 -8.34 5.81 11.34
C ASN A 303 -7.70 4.71 12.19
N GLY A 304 -6.56 4.17 11.77
CA GLY A 304 -5.83 3.13 12.49
C GLY A 304 -6.09 1.70 12.00
N ILE A 305 -7.04 1.48 11.07
CA ILE A 305 -7.34 0.19 10.46
C ILE A 305 -7.01 0.26 8.96
N GLY A 306 -5.93 -0.38 8.53
CA GLY A 306 -5.53 -0.32 7.14
C GLY A 306 -6.02 -1.50 6.28
N PHE A 307 -6.48 -2.59 6.92
CA PHE A 307 -6.99 -3.78 6.21
C PHE A 307 -8.09 -4.44 7.03
N ILE A 308 -9.10 -4.99 6.38
CA ILE A 308 -10.21 -5.68 7.04
C ILE A 308 -10.34 -7.09 6.47
N LEU A 309 -10.56 -8.06 7.35
CA LEU A 309 -10.92 -9.43 7.03
C LEU A 309 -12.36 -9.67 7.46
N ILE A 310 -13.17 -10.32 6.61
CA ILE A 310 -14.55 -10.69 6.91
C ILE A 310 -14.63 -12.21 6.93
N ALA A 311 -15.08 -12.77 8.04
CA ALA A 311 -15.11 -14.21 8.27
C ALA A 311 -16.23 -14.61 9.24
N SER A 312 -16.52 -15.92 9.33
CA SER A 312 -17.44 -16.44 10.34
C SER A 312 -16.92 -16.17 11.77
N ARG A 313 -17.82 -16.22 12.75
CA ARG A 313 -17.45 -16.07 14.18
C ARG A 313 -16.40 -17.08 14.62
N GLU A 314 -16.49 -18.31 14.12
CA GLU A 314 -15.55 -19.39 14.45
C GLU A 314 -14.16 -19.10 13.87
N SER A 315 -14.08 -18.63 12.63
CA SER A 315 -12.81 -18.27 11.98
C SER A 315 -12.17 -17.01 12.59
N ALA A 316 -12.98 -16.10 13.14
CA ALA A 316 -12.49 -14.84 13.69
C ALA A 316 -11.48 -15.02 14.84
N GLU A 317 -11.69 -16.00 15.74
CA GLU A 317 -10.74 -16.27 16.83
C GLU A 317 -9.40 -16.76 16.29
N THR A 318 -9.44 -17.70 15.34
CA THR A 318 -8.21 -18.21 14.68
C THR A 318 -7.46 -17.08 13.96
N ILE A 319 -8.18 -16.16 13.29
CA ILE A 319 -7.57 -15.00 12.63
C ILE A 319 -6.84 -14.13 13.66
N LEU A 320 -7.46 -13.83 14.80
CA LEU A 320 -6.87 -13.00 15.84
C LEU A 320 -5.62 -13.67 16.46
N GLU A 321 -5.66 -14.97 16.72
CA GLU A 321 -4.52 -15.74 17.21
C GLU A 321 -3.35 -15.70 16.22
N GLU A 322 -3.61 -15.91 14.92
CA GLU A 322 -2.57 -15.86 13.89
C GLU A 322 -1.99 -14.46 13.71
N CYS A 323 -2.81 -13.42 13.81
CA CYS A 323 -2.34 -12.03 13.80
C CYS A 323 -1.42 -11.76 15.00
N GLN A 324 -1.77 -12.26 16.19
CA GLN A 324 -0.93 -12.14 17.39
C GLN A 324 0.43 -12.85 17.20
N VAL A 325 0.43 -14.07 16.63
CA VAL A 325 1.68 -14.80 16.31
C VAL A 325 2.58 -14.01 15.36
N MET A 326 1.97 -13.24 14.44
CA MET A 326 2.67 -12.40 13.47
C MET A 326 3.00 -11.00 14.00
N ASN A 327 2.72 -10.68 15.28
CA ASN A 327 2.84 -9.35 15.87
C ASN A 327 2.05 -8.26 15.10
N VAL A 328 0.91 -8.62 14.52
CA VAL A 328 -0.02 -7.70 13.91
C VAL A 328 -1.18 -7.44 14.87
N LYS A 329 -1.33 -6.20 15.35
CA LYS A 329 -2.51 -5.83 16.14
C LYS A 329 -3.76 -6.00 15.28
N ALA A 330 -4.74 -6.73 15.79
CA ALA A 330 -6.01 -6.99 15.13
C ALA A 330 -7.18 -6.88 16.12
N TYR A 331 -8.33 -6.44 15.64
CA TYR A 331 -9.48 -6.12 16.48
C TYR A 331 -10.77 -6.63 15.82
N LYS A 332 -11.71 -7.11 16.61
CA LYS A 332 -13.10 -7.29 16.14
C LYS A 332 -13.76 -5.91 16.09
N ILE A 333 -13.90 -5.35 14.91
CA ILE A 333 -14.38 -3.98 14.74
C ILE A 333 -15.87 -3.87 14.46
N GLY A 334 -16.52 -4.98 14.10
CA GLY A 334 -17.94 -4.96 13.76
C GLY A 334 -18.43 -6.31 13.24
N PHE A 335 -19.62 -6.28 12.67
CA PHE A 335 -20.27 -7.46 12.12
C PHE A 335 -21.13 -7.11 10.88
N VAL A 336 -21.44 -8.13 10.11
CA VAL A 336 -22.33 -8.04 8.94
C VAL A 336 -23.77 -8.21 9.40
N ASP A 337 -24.63 -7.29 8.98
CA ASP A 337 -26.07 -7.29 9.26
C ASP A 337 -26.88 -7.21 7.96
N GLN A 338 -28.17 -7.45 8.07
CA GLN A 338 -29.10 -7.32 6.95
C GLN A 338 -29.30 -5.84 6.61
N ARG A 339 -29.07 -5.49 5.36
CA ARG A 339 -29.40 -4.16 4.83
C ARG A 339 -30.92 -4.04 4.68
N ARG A 340 -31.50 -2.94 5.15
CA ARG A 340 -32.95 -2.74 5.15
C ARG A 340 -33.54 -2.64 3.73
N ASP A 341 -32.89 -1.84 2.90
CA ASP A 341 -33.27 -1.58 1.51
C ASP A 341 -32.01 -1.08 0.72
N SER A 342 -32.17 -0.92 -0.59
CA SER A 342 -31.08 -0.49 -1.48
C SER A 342 -30.62 0.96 -1.27
N GLU A 343 -31.41 1.79 -0.58
CA GLU A 343 -31.09 3.20 -0.31
C GLU A 343 -30.38 3.36 1.05
N SER A 344 -30.52 2.41 1.95
CA SER A 344 -29.83 2.40 3.24
C SER A 344 -28.30 2.30 3.05
N PRO A 345 -27.48 2.97 3.90
CA PRO A 345 -26.01 2.86 3.79
C PRO A 345 -25.54 1.43 4.06
N GLN A 346 -24.48 1.01 3.36
CA GLN A 346 -23.86 -0.30 3.60
C GLN A 346 -22.86 -0.27 4.77
N VAL A 347 -22.44 0.90 5.24
CA VAL A 347 -21.53 1.06 6.38
C VAL A 347 -22.21 1.95 7.43
N ILE A 348 -22.37 1.40 8.63
CA ILE A 348 -22.96 2.09 9.78
C ILE A 348 -21.95 2.10 10.91
N PHE A 349 -21.69 3.29 11.46
CA PHE A 349 -20.88 3.43 12.66
C PHE A 349 -21.75 3.59 13.89
N VAL A 350 -21.34 2.88 14.96
CA VAL A 350 -21.93 2.98 16.29
C VAL A 350 -20.86 3.38 17.31
N GLU A 351 -21.31 3.93 18.46
CA GLU A 351 -20.40 4.37 19.54
C GLU A 351 -19.66 3.20 20.24
#